data_d370dbe587bcc8c3e6cd2496f3028909
#
_entry.id   d370dbe587bcc8c3e6cd2496f3028909
#
_cell.length_a   1.000
_cell.length_b   1.000
_cell.length_c   1.000
_cell.angle_alpha   90.00
_cell.angle_beta   90.00
_cell.angle_gamma   90.00
#
_symmetry.space_group_name_H-M   'P 1'
#
loop_
_entity.id
_entity.type
_entity.pdbx_description
1 polymer ?
#
loop_
_entity_poly.entity_id
_entity_poly.type
_entity_poly.pdbx_seq_one_letter_code
_entity_poly.pdbx_strand_id
1 'polypeptide(L)'
;LKTMTPLDAQNLKLIFDNYQLPICNIVRTSDSPSLYAVVLQNIFLENSECTIYERQSLSISFLSKQGLVEIPSSLSIYDDAAYFKYEQCDEMLQIQNQYPDCTFQLQKRLIKPTPLGVSFLDICCPD
;
A
#
# COMPACT_ATOMS: atom_id res chain seq x y z
N LEU A 1 -3.86 -20.38 12.29
CA LEU A 1 -3.29 -19.91 11.01
C LEU A 1 -4.34 -19.15 10.22
N LYS A 2 -4.03 -17.94 9.85
CA LYS A 2 -4.90 -17.16 8.99
C LYS A 2 -4.84 -17.72 7.56
N THR A 3 -6.00 -17.99 6.99
CA THR A 3 -6.11 -18.45 5.61
C THR A 3 -6.15 -17.24 4.67
N MET A 4 -5.57 -17.39 3.49
CA MET A 4 -5.64 -16.36 2.44
C MET A 4 -7.08 -16.12 2.03
N THR A 5 -7.50 -14.85 2.06
CA THR A 5 -8.85 -14.46 1.62
C THR A 5 -8.87 -14.25 0.11
N PRO A 6 -10.07 -14.19 -0.51
CA PRO A 6 -10.16 -13.81 -1.92
C PRO A 6 -9.52 -12.46 -2.24
N LEU A 7 -9.63 -11.47 -1.34
CA LEU A 7 -8.99 -10.17 -1.53
C LEU A 7 -7.46 -10.30 -1.53
N ASP A 8 -6.91 -11.12 -0.63
CA ASP A 8 -5.47 -11.37 -0.58
C ASP A 8 -4.97 -11.95 -1.91
N ALA A 9 -5.68 -12.93 -2.44
CA ALA A 9 -5.32 -13.56 -3.72
C ALA A 9 -5.43 -12.56 -4.88
N GLN A 10 -6.48 -11.75 -4.90
CA GLN A 10 -6.66 -10.69 -5.90
C GLN A 10 -5.51 -9.70 -5.88
N ASN A 11 -5.15 -9.20 -4.69
CA ASN A 11 -4.08 -8.23 -4.54
C ASN A 11 -2.74 -8.82 -4.96
N LEU A 12 -2.45 -10.06 -4.56
CA LEU A 12 -1.21 -10.71 -4.94
C LEU A 12 -1.08 -10.84 -6.46
N LYS A 13 -2.17 -11.27 -7.13
CA LYS A 13 -2.16 -11.40 -8.58
C LYS A 13 -2.01 -10.06 -9.28
N LEU A 14 -2.69 -9.03 -8.77
CA LEU A 14 -2.60 -7.67 -9.31
C LEU A 14 -1.17 -7.13 -9.22
N ILE A 15 -0.53 -7.33 -8.08
CA ILE A 15 0.85 -6.90 -7.86
C ILE A 15 1.81 -7.66 -8.78
N PHE A 16 1.60 -8.96 -8.91
CA PHE A 16 2.39 -9.80 -9.81
C PHE A 16 2.25 -9.35 -11.27
N ASP A 17 1.01 -9.14 -11.73
CA ASP A 17 0.74 -8.80 -13.13
C ASP A 17 1.33 -7.44 -13.51
N ASN A 18 1.45 -6.51 -12.57
CA ASN A 18 2.00 -5.18 -12.80
C ASN A 18 3.46 -5.04 -12.41
N TYR A 19 4.02 -6.03 -11.75
CA TYR A 19 5.39 -6.10 -11.25
C TYR A 19 5.70 -5.09 -10.14
N GLN A 20 5.29 -3.83 -10.30
CA GLN A 20 5.42 -2.78 -9.29
C GLN A 20 4.17 -1.92 -9.32
N LEU A 21 3.64 -1.63 -8.14
CA LEU A 21 2.49 -0.74 -8.00
C LEU A 21 2.79 0.28 -6.90
N PRO A 22 2.20 1.48 -7.00
CA PRO A 22 2.33 2.47 -5.94
C PRO A 22 1.57 2.04 -4.70
N ILE A 23 2.11 2.42 -3.56
CA ILE A 23 1.45 2.30 -2.26
C ILE A 23 2.00 3.42 -1.39
N CYS A 24 1.18 3.94 -0.49
CA CYS A 24 1.57 5.09 0.33
C CYS A 24 1.25 4.87 1.79
N ASN A 25 2.02 5.53 2.63
CA ASN A 25 1.64 5.83 4.00
C ASN A 25 1.28 7.32 4.07
N ILE A 26 0.46 7.70 5.05
CA ILE A 26 0.28 9.10 5.40
C ILE A 26 1.07 9.35 6.66
N VAL A 27 1.93 10.36 6.62
CA VAL A 27 2.75 10.74 7.76
C VAL A 27 2.36 12.14 8.23
N ARG A 28 2.40 12.33 9.55
CA ARG A 28 2.27 13.65 10.15
C ARG A 28 3.66 14.21 10.29
N THR A 29 3.85 15.42 9.78
CA THR A 29 5.13 16.11 9.91
C THR A 29 5.07 17.11 11.05
N SER A 30 6.20 17.32 11.75
CA SER A 30 6.34 18.36 12.75
C SER A 30 7.17 19.50 12.18
N ASP A 31 7.38 20.55 13.00
CA ASP A 31 8.23 21.69 12.62
C ASP A 31 9.67 21.25 12.31
N SER A 32 10.10 20.12 12.84
CA SER A 32 11.39 19.53 12.50
C SER A 32 11.23 18.55 11.34
N PRO A 33 11.84 18.81 10.16
CA PRO A 33 11.65 17.94 8.99
C PRO A 33 12.15 16.50 9.17
N SER A 34 13.02 16.28 10.17
CA SER A 34 13.53 14.94 10.46
C SER A 34 12.60 14.11 11.33
N LEU A 35 11.55 14.73 11.89
CA LEU A 35 10.62 14.06 12.78
C LEU A 35 9.27 13.92 12.09
N TYR A 36 8.82 12.68 11.93
CA TYR A 36 7.50 12.39 11.41
C TYR A 36 6.95 11.14 12.09
N ALA A 37 5.63 11.00 12.05
CA ALA A 37 4.95 9.83 12.55
C ALA A 37 4.01 9.28 11.49
N VAL A 38 4.07 7.98 11.26
CA VAL A 38 3.13 7.32 10.35
C VAL A 38 1.78 7.25 11.04
N VAL A 39 0.76 7.84 10.43
CA VAL A 39 -0.60 7.86 10.99
C VAL A 39 -1.53 6.90 10.27
N LEU A 40 -1.32 6.67 8.97
CA LEU A 40 -2.02 5.63 8.21
C LEU A 40 -1.01 4.88 7.38
N GLN A 41 -1.09 3.56 7.43
CA GLN A 41 -0.18 2.65 6.75
C GLN A 41 -0.86 1.93 5.60
N ASN A 42 -0.09 1.70 4.53
CA ASN A 42 -0.49 0.80 3.43
C ASN A 42 -1.81 1.23 2.79
N ILE A 43 -1.87 2.50 2.36
CA ILE A 43 -2.98 2.97 1.53
C ILE A 43 -2.73 2.44 0.12
N PHE A 44 -3.60 1.53 -0.32
CA PHE A 44 -3.47 0.85 -1.61
C PHE A 44 -4.73 1.09 -2.43
N LEU A 45 -4.61 1.88 -3.49
CA LEU A 45 -5.74 2.31 -4.31
C LEU A 45 -5.76 1.64 -5.69
N GLU A 46 -4.92 0.62 -5.89
CA GLU A 46 -4.75 0.01 -7.22
C GLU A 46 -5.76 -1.09 -7.51
N ASN A 47 -6.49 -1.55 -6.50
CA ASN A 47 -7.51 -2.58 -6.64
C ASN A 47 -8.89 -1.97 -6.42
N SER A 48 -9.62 -1.72 -7.52
CA SER A 48 -10.94 -1.09 -7.49
C SER A 48 -12.05 -2.01 -6.95
N GLU A 49 -11.78 -3.30 -6.79
CA GLU A 49 -12.77 -4.25 -6.28
C GLU A 49 -13.07 -4.06 -4.79
N CYS A 50 -12.19 -3.37 -4.07
CA CYS A 50 -12.40 -3.06 -2.68
C CYS A 50 -11.87 -1.65 -2.39
N THR A 51 -12.76 -0.75 -1.97
CA THR A 51 -12.42 0.64 -1.68
C THR A 51 -12.33 0.91 -0.17
N ILE A 52 -12.46 -0.12 0.66
CA ILE A 52 -12.41 0.01 2.12
C ILE A 52 -10.95 -0.05 2.56
N TYR A 53 -10.45 1.08 3.06
CA TYR A 53 -9.04 1.23 3.43
C TYR A 53 -8.58 0.12 4.39
N GLU A 54 -9.34 -0.12 5.46
CA GLU A 54 -8.95 -1.08 6.49
C GLU A 54 -8.79 -2.49 5.93
N ARG A 55 -9.65 -2.89 5.02
CA ARG A 55 -9.57 -4.21 4.38
C ARG A 55 -8.34 -4.32 3.50
N GLN A 56 -8.08 -3.30 2.69
CA GLN A 56 -6.90 -3.29 1.81
C GLN A 56 -5.63 -3.29 2.64
N SER A 57 -5.57 -2.46 3.66
CA SER A 57 -4.39 -2.37 4.52
C SER A 57 -4.10 -3.70 5.22
N LEU A 58 -5.13 -4.38 5.72
CA LEU A 58 -4.97 -5.70 6.35
C LEU A 58 -4.48 -6.74 5.34
N SER A 59 -5.03 -6.71 4.13
CA SER A 59 -4.61 -7.63 3.07
C SER A 59 -3.14 -7.44 2.72
N ILE A 60 -2.72 -6.20 2.52
CA ILE A 60 -1.32 -5.90 2.19
C ILE A 60 -0.40 -6.32 3.34
N SER A 61 -0.80 -6.05 4.58
CA SER A 61 -0.02 -6.48 5.76
C SER A 61 0.11 -8.00 5.82
N PHE A 62 -0.97 -8.72 5.55
CA PHE A 62 -0.94 -10.17 5.51
C PHE A 62 0.04 -10.68 4.47
N LEU A 63 -0.07 -10.19 3.24
CA LEU A 63 0.81 -10.62 2.14
C LEU A 63 2.27 -10.31 2.44
N SER A 64 2.54 -9.16 3.04
CA SER A 64 3.89 -8.76 3.41
C SER A 64 4.46 -9.66 4.51
N LYS A 65 3.68 -9.96 5.54
CA LYS A 65 4.09 -10.83 6.65
C LYS A 65 4.33 -12.27 6.18
N GLN A 66 3.60 -12.72 5.17
CA GLN A 66 3.81 -14.04 4.59
C GLN A 66 5.02 -14.07 3.66
N GLY A 67 5.64 -12.93 3.40
CA GLY A 67 6.79 -12.85 2.51
C GLY A 67 6.44 -12.97 1.04
N LEU A 68 5.18 -12.76 0.65
CA LEU A 68 4.73 -12.90 -0.73
C LEU A 68 4.90 -11.61 -1.53
N VAL A 69 4.88 -10.47 -0.84
CA VAL A 69 5.16 -9.16 -1.42
C VAL A 69 6.14 -8.42 -0.51
N GLU A 70 6.78 -7.39 -1.05
CA GLU A 70 7.64 -6.52 -0.26
C GLU A 70 7.42 -5.07 -0.62
N ILE A 71 7.61 -4.19 0.37
CA ILE A 71 7.51 -2.74 0.24
C ILE A 71 8.84 -2.15 0.70
N PRO A 72 9.82 -2.01 -0.22
CA PRO A 72 11.13 -1.49 0.17
C PRO A 72 11.02 -0.06 0.72
N SER A 73 11.73 0.21 1.80
CA SER A 73 11.61 1.49 2.52
C SER A 73 12.20 2.68 1.76
N SER A 74 13.05 2.42 0.77
CA SER A 74 13.77 3.48 0.05
C SER A 74 13.35 3.61 -1.41
N LEU A 75 12.36 2.86 -1.88
CA LEU A 75 11.97 2.85 -3.28
C LEU A 75 10.55 3.38 -3.45
N SER A 76 10.32 4.07 -4.57
CA SER A 76 9.01 4.51 -5.01
C SER A 76 8.93 4.37 -6.52
N ILE A 77 7.71 4.48 -7.07
CA ILE A 77 7.52 4.49 -8.52
C ILE A 77 8.15 5.77 -9.07
N TYR A 78 8.89 5.63 -10.15
CA TYR A 78 9.64 6.75 -10.75
C TYR A 78 8.73 7.88 -11.20
N ASP A 79 7.58 7.54 -11.80
CA ASP A 79 6.62 8.53 -12.31
C ASP A 79 5.73 9.03 -11.16
N ASP A 80 5.89 10.29 -10.77
CA ASP A 80 5.10 10.91 -9.71
C ASP A 80 3.60 10.92 -10.01
N ALA A 81 3.21 10.87 -11.28
CA ALA A 81 1.79 10.82 -11.64
C ALA A 81 1.08 9.61 -11.05
N ALA A 82 1.81 8.52 -10.77
CA ALA A 82 1.25 7.34 -10.14
C ALA A 82 0.66 7.62 -8.74
N TYR A 83 1.10 8.71 -8.10
CA TYR A 83 0.69 9.07 -6.74
C TYR A 83 -0.34 10.19 -6.68
N PHE A 84 -0.76 10.77 -7.81
CA PHE A 84 -1.68 11.92 -7.80
C PHE A 84 -3.01 11.56 -7.13
N LYS A 85 -3.54 10.38 -7.40
CA LYS A 85 -4.81 9.95 -6.79
C LYS A 85 -4.68 9.75 -5.28
N TYR A 86 -3.49 9.44 -4.79
CA TYR A 86 -3.23 9.26 -3.35
C TYR A 86 -3.25 10.60 -2.62
N GLU A 87 -2.83 11.68 -3.27
CA GLU A 87 -2.84 13.01 -2.66
C GLU A 87 -4.26 13.52 -2.41
N GLN A 88 -5.23 13.00 -3.15
CA GLN A 88 -6.64 13.42 -3.10
C GLN A 88 -7.56 12.32 -2.60
N CYS A 89 -7.02 11.25 -2.02
CA CYS A 89 -7.85 10.15 -1.55
C CYS A 89 -8.65 10.55 -0.31
N ASP A 90 -9.74 9.79 -0.08
CA ASP A 90 -10.65 10.05 1.04
C ASP A 90 -9.92 10.03 2.39
N GLU A 91 -8.99 9.10 2.56
CA GLU A 91 -8.21 8.97 3.79
C GLU A 91 -7.40 10.22 4.09
N MET A 92 -6.77 10.80 3.05
CA MET A 92 -6.02 12.05 3.19
C MET A 92 -6.94 13.21 3.56
N LEU A 93 -8.07 13.33 2.85
CA LEU A 93 -9.04 14.41 3.11
C LEU A 93 -9.63 14.31 4.50
N GLN A 94 -9.99 13.11 4.94
CA GLN A 94 -10.58 12.90 6.26
C GLN A 94 -9.59 13.26 7.37
N ILE A 95 -8.34 12.84 7.26
CA ILE A 95 -7.36 13.10 8.32
C ILE A 95 -7.02 14.60 8.39
N GLN A 96 -6.95 15.27 7.25
CA GLN A 96 -6.73 16.72 7.20
C GLN A 96 -7.88 17.49 7.85
N ASN A 97 -9.11 17.06 7.59
CA ASN A 97 -10.30 17.69 8.17
C ASN A 97 -10.40 17.42 9.68
N GLN A 98 -10.00 16.23 10.11
CA GLN A 98 -10.07 15.85 11.52
C GLN A 98 -9.04 16.59 12.37
N TYR A 99 -7.87 16.89 11.78
CA TYR A 99 -6.76 17.55 12.47
C TYR A 99 -6.28 18.75 11.65
N PRO A 100 -7.07 19.86 11.62
CA PRO A 100 -6.75 20.99 10.74
C PRO A 100 -5.47 21.73 11.10
N ASP A 101 -4.99 21.58 12.34
CA ASP A 101 -3.77 22.23 12.81
C ASP A 101 -2.52 21.41 12.54
N CYS A 102 -2.68 20.21 11.97
CA CYS A 102 -1.56 19.32 11.67
C CYS A 102 -1.27 19.32 10.17
N THR A 103 -0.01 19.05 9.83
CA THR A 103 0.43 18.92 8.45
C THR A 103 0.68 17.44 8.15
N PHE A 104 0.11 16.98 7.04
CA PHE A 104 0.23 15.59 6.60
C PHE A 104 0.84 15.53 5.22
N GLN A 105 1.63 14.48 4.97
CA GLN A 105 2.26 14.24 3.68
C GLN A 105 2.16 12.76 3.34
N LEU A 106 2.22 12.46 2.04
CA LEU A 106 2.36 11.09 1.57
C LEU A 106 3.80 10.65 1.75
N GLN A 107 3.96 9.43 2.24
CA GLN A 107 5.21 8.72 2.17
C GLN A 107 5.09 7.73 1.01
N LYS A 108 5.67 8.10 -0.13
CA LYS A 108 5.53 7.34 -1.37
C LYS A 108 6.41 6.09 -1.33
N ARG A 109 5.81 4.95 -1.65
CA ARG A 109 6.48 3.65 -1.68
C ARG A 109 6.03 2.89 -2.91
N LEU A 110 6.60 1.73 -3.13
CA LEU A 110 6.09 0.77 -4.11
C LEU A 110 5.95 -0.59 -3.46
N ILE A 111 5.08 -1.41 -4.02
CA ILE A 111 4.90 -2.78 -3.62
C ILE A 111 5.20 -3.67 -4.82
N LYS A 112 5.90 -4.76 -4.57
CA LYS A 112 6.28 -5.71 -5.64
C LYS A 112 6.24 -7.14 -5.11
N PRO A 113 6.09 -8.15 -6.00
CA PRO A 113 6.12 -9.53 -5.56
C PRO A 113 7.54 -9.94 -5.17
N THR A 114 7.63 -10.86 -4.22
CA THR A 114 8.90 -11.53 -3.89
C THR A 114 9.06 -12.78 -4.75
N PRO A 115 10.26 -13.37 -4.81
CA PRO A 115 10.41 -14.68 -5.46
C PRO A 115 9.47 -15.74 -4.87
N LEU A 116 9.24 -15.72 -3.57
CA LEU A 116 8.27 -16.62 -2.93
C LEU A 116 6.86 -16.36 -3.44
N GLY A 117 6.47 -15.09 -3.59
CA GLY A 117 5.15 -14.72 -4.13
C GLY A 117 4.95 -15.21 -5.55
N VAL A 118 5.98 -15.09 -6.39
CA VAL A 118 5.94 -15.59 -7.77
C VAL A 118 5.75 -17.11 -7.76
N SER A 119 6.53 -17.83 -6.97
CA SER A 119 6.43 -19.28 -6.86
C SER A 119 5.07 -19.72 -6.34
N PHE A 120 4.54 -19.00 -5.37
CA PHE A 120 3.21 -19.28 -4.80
C PHE A 120 2.12 -19.18 -5.87
N LEU A 121 2.16 -18.13 -6.69
CA LEU A 121 1.19 -17.94 -7.77
C LEU A 121 1.31 -19.02 -8.84
N ASP A 122 2.52 -19.44 -9.17
CA ASP A 122 2.76 -20.51 -10.15
C ASP A 122 2.12 -21.82 -9.70
N ILE A 123 2.10 -22.08 -8.40
CA ILE A 123 1.54 -23.32 -7.84
C ILE A 123 0.04 -23.21 -7.65
N CYS A 124 -0.43 -22.07 -7.11
CA CYS A 124 -1.84 -21.92 -6.68
C CYS A 124 -2.72 -21.30 -7.75
N CYS A 125 -2.15 -20.58 -8.72
CA CYS A 125 -2.86 -19.90 -9.80
C CYS A 125 -2.06 -20.08 -11.10
N PRO A 126 -2.01 -21.31 -11.67
CA PRO A 126 -1.08 -21.62 -12.76
C PRO A 126 -1.37 -20.93 -14.08
N ASP A 127 -2.51 -20.26 -14.22
CA ASP A 127 -2.82 -19.48 -15.43
C ASP A 127 -3.16 -18.03 -15.08
#